data_64d4a190d241c6a2d572a64b52159bd4
#
_entry.id   64d4a190d241c6a2d572a64b52159bd4
#
_cell.length_a   1.000
_cell.length_b   1.000
_cell.length_c   1.000
_cell.angle_alpha   90.00
_cell.angle_beta   90.00
_cell.angle_gamma   90.00
#
_symmetry.space_group_name_H-M   'P 1'
#
loop_
_entity.id
_entity.type
_entity.pdbx_description
1 polymer ?
#
loop_
_entity_poly.entity_id
_entity_poly.type
_entity_poly.pdbx_seq_one_letter_code
_entity_poly.pdbx_strand_id
1 'polypeptide(L)'
;KIKYTSFWKTLTPFELTPGFERVTRVSIKPENVVAFLQSTEVLEAAMKAAGEDFQLAVFAPIGGGPEGNTLMVRGFAKDGKSMGAMFDKGYAGASWSQAFVAMQSLVDSFERDSIEECEILYTAE
;
A
#
# COMPACT_ATOMS: atom_id res chain seq x y z
N LYS A 1 5.53 -1.62 26.07
CA LYS A 1 4.53 -0.62 26.42
C LYS A 1 3.80 -0.09 25.19
N ILE A 2 2.47 -0.28 25.12
CA ILE A 2 1.63 0.26 24.06
C ILE A 2 1.46 1.76 24.31
N LYS A 3 1.79 2.58 23.30
CA LYS A 3 1.63 4.04 23.36
C LYS A 3 0.26 4.50 22.88
N TYR A 4 -0.25 3.87 21.83
CA TYR A 4 -1.59 4.11 21.27
C TYR A 4 -2.05 2.92 20.44
N THR A 5 -3.33 2.86 20.15
CA THR A 5 -3.94 1.94 19.20
C THR A 5 -4.67 2.76 18.15
N SER A 6 -4.44 2.49 16.88
CA SER A 6 -5.14 3.15 15.78
C SER A 6 -6.05 2.18 15.02
N PHE A 7 -7.15 2.70 14.52
CA PHE A 7 -8.11 1.97 13.73
C PHE A 7 -8.13 2.50 12.30
N TRP A 8 -8.16 1.59 11.34
CA TRP A 8 -8.05 1.89 9.93
C TRP A 8 -9.18 1.19 9.16
N LYS A 9 -9.77 1.91 8.21
CA LYS A 9 -10.77 1.38 7.28
C LYS A 9 -10.15 1.21 5.91
N THR A 10 -10.39 0.06 5.28
CA THR A 10 -10.01 -0.14 3.88
C THR A 10 -10.81 0.73 2.95
N LEU A 11 -10.14 1.33 1.98
CA LEU A 11 -10.72 2.13 0.90
C LEU A 11 -10.74 1.40 -0.44
N THR A 12 -9.86 0.40 -0.61
CA THR A 12 -9.77 -0.44 -1.81
C THR A 12 -9.99 -1.91 -1.44
N PRO A 13 -10.56 -2.72 -2.35
CA PRO A 13 -10.69 -4.17 -2.12
C PRO A 13 -9.32 -4.83 -1.95
N PHE A 14 -9.20 -5.78 -1.02
CA PHE A 14 -7.99 -6.58 -0.87
C PHE A 14 -8.32 -7.92 -0.20
N GLU A 15 -7.47 -8.91 -0.43
CA GLU A 15 -7.49 -10.18 0.30
C GLU A 15 -6.43 -10.14 1.40
N LEU A 16 -6.84 -10.41 2.63
CA LEU A 16 -5.92 -10.43 3.76
C LEU A 16 -5.09 -11.72 3.73
N THR A 17 -3.82 -11.58 3.40
CA THR A 17 -2.85 -12.68 3.43
C THR A 17 -1.70 -12.36 4.37
N PRO A 18 -1.20 -13.32 5.16
CA PRO A 18 0.02 -13.10 5.92
C PRO A 18 1.23 -13.03 4.99
N GLY A 19 2.24 -12.27 5.38
CA GLY A 19 3.48 -12.19 4.61
C GLY A 19 4.26 -10.91 4.86
N PHE A 20 5.03 -10.52 3.86
CA PHE A 20 5.83 -9.31 3.87
C PHE A 20 5.04 -8.15 3.28
N GLU A 21 5.11 -7.00 3.94
CA GLU A 21 4.43 -5.79 3.51
C GLU A 21 5.39 -4.60 3.48
N ARG A 22 5.24 -3.76 2.47
CA ARG A 22 5.71 -2.38 2.55
C ARG A 22 4.53 -1.52 2.99
N VAL A 23 4.70 -0.81 4.08
CA VAL A 23 3.67 0.06 4.66
C VAL A 23 4.15 1.50 4.59
N THR A 24 3.44 2.31 3.83
CA THR A 24 3.72 3.75 3.72
C THR A 24 2.57 4.57 4.30
N ARG A 25 2.92 5.66 4.97
CA ARG A 25 1.98 6.72 5.35
C ARG A 25 2.21 7.89 4.41
N VAL A 26 1.15 8.31 3.74
CA VAL A 26 1.22 9.37 2.72
C VAL A 26 0.18 10.44 2.98
N SER A 27 0.55 11.69 2.76
CA SER A 27 -0.41 12.78 2.69
C SER A 27 -0.81 12.99 1.23
N ILE A 28 -2.11 13.08 0.99
CA ILE A 28 -2.70 13.33 -0.32
C ILE A 28 -3.58 14.57 -0.20
N LYS A 29 -3.46 15.50 -1.13
CA LYS A 29 -4.36 16.65 -1.18
C LYS A 29 -5.81 16.20 -1.37
N PRO A 30 -6.79 16.77 -0.66
CA PRO A 30 -8.18 16.31 -0.73
C PRO A 30 -8.73 16.14 -2.14
N GLU A 31 -8.40 17.07 -3.04
CA GLU A 31 -8.80 17.04 -4.45
C GLU A 31 -8.21 15.88 -5.24
N ASN A 32 -7.12 15.29 -4.78
CA ASN A 32 -6.41 14.19 -5.44
C ASN A 32 -6.74 12.80 -4.87
N VAL A 33 -7.52 12.71 -3.80
CA VAL A 33 -7.77 11.42 -3.12
C VAL A 33 -8.41 10.40 -4.07
N VAL A 34 -9.44 10.80 -4.81
CA VAL A 34 -10.12 9.89 -5.76
C VAL A 34 -9.17 9.43 -6.86
N ALA A 35 -8.41 10.36 -7.45
CA ALA A 35 -7.42 10.04 -8.48
C ALA A 35 -6.32 9.10 -7.93
N PHE A 36 -5.91 9.30 -6.69
CA PHE A 36 -4.93 8.44 -6.02
C PHE A 36 -5.46 7.01 -5.84
N LEU A 37 -6.69 6.83 -5.36
CA LEU A 37 -7.31 5.51 -5.23
C LEU A 37 -7.42 4.80 -6.59
N GLN A 38 -7.87 5.51 -7.62
CA GLN A 38 -7.92 4.96 -8.98
C GLN A 38 -6.55 4.56 -9.51
N SER A 39 -5.51 5.36 -9.23
CA SER A 39 -4.14 5.05 -9.68
C SER A 39 -3.56 3.82 -8.97
N THR A 40 -3.94 3.54 -7.71
CA THR A 40 -3.54 2.31 -7.03
C THR A 40 -4.18 1.07 -7.66
N GLU A 41 -5.44 1.15 -8.07
CA GLU A 41 -6.12 0.06 -8.78
C GLU A 41 -5.50 -0.19 -10.17
N VAL A 42 -5.16 0.88 -10.90
CA VAL A 42 -4.48 0.78 -12.20
C VAL A 42 -3.10 0.13 -12.04
N LEU A 43 -2.34 0.51 -11.02
CA LEU A 43 -1.04 -0.09 -10.73
C LEU A 43 -1.18 -1.59 -10.40
N GLU A 44 -2.10 -1.96 -9.50
CA GLU A 44 -2.32 -3.36 -9.15
C GLU A 44 -2.71 -4.19 -10.38
N ALA A 45 -3.61 -3.69 -11.22
CA ALA A 45 -4.00 -4.36 -12.46
C ALA A 45 -2.82 -4.53 -13.43
N ALA A 46 -1.97 -3.51 -13.59
CA ALA A 46 -0.78 -3.58 -14.42
C ALA A 46 0.25 -4.59 -13.91
N MET A 47 0.43 -4.67 -12.57
CA MET A 47 1.32 -5.66 -11.95
C MET A 47 0.79 -7.08 -12.13
N LYS A 48 -0.51 -7.32 -11.92
CA LYS A 48 -1.15 -8.62 -12.18
C LYS A 48 -1.03 -9.03 -13.64
N ALA A 49 -1.23 -8.12 -14.56
CA ALA A 49 -1.05 -8.38 -16.00
C ALA A 49 0.40 -8.75 -16.35
N ALA A 50 1.38 -8.24 -15.62
CA ALA A 50 2.79 -8.59 -15.74
C ALA A 50 3.18 -9.91 -15.02
N GLY A 51 2.22 -10.58 -14.38
CA GLY A 51 2.46 -11.83 -13.65
C GLY A 51 3.05 -11.65 -12.25
N GLU A 52 2.99 -10.45 -11.68
CA GLU A 52 3.45 -10.23 -10.31
C GLU A 52 2.37 -10.69 -9.30
N ASP A 53 2.81 -11.48 -8.32
CA ASP A 53 1.98 -11.88 -7.18
C ASP A 53 2.10 -10.82 -6.07
N PHE A 54 1.34 -9.73 -6.26
CA PHE A 54 1.40 -8.55 -5.41
C PHE A 54 0.02 -7.92 -5.29
N GLN A 55 -0.30 -7.44 -4.11
CA GLN A 55 -1.55 -6.71 -3.84
C GLN A 55 -1.24 -5.33 -3.27
N LEU A 56 -2.09 -4.37 -3.61
CA LEU A 56 -2.10 -3.04 -3.02
C LEU A 56 -3.40 -2.80 -2.27
N ALA A 57 -3.31 -2.25 -1.07
CA ALA A 57 -4.46 -1.80 -0.32
C ALA A 57 -4.23 -0.39 0.24
N VAL A 58 -5.28 0.43 0.21
CA VAL A 58 -5.28 1.77 0.80
C VAL A 58 -6.26 1.82 1.95
N PHE A 59 -5.82 2.41 3.04
CA PHE A 59 -6.59 2.53 4.28
C PHE A 59 -6.67 4.00 4.71
N ALA A 60 -7.82 4.38 5.28
CA ALA A 60 -8.00 5.65 5.95
C ALA A 60 -8.04 5.45 7.47
N PRO A 61 -7.45 6.36 8.26
CA PRO A 61 -7.56 6.32 9.71
C PRO A 61 -8.99 6.71 10.13
N ILE A 62 -9.55 5.94 11.07
CA ILE A 62 -10.87 6.22 11.66
C ILE A 62 -10.80 6.53 13.15
N GLY A 63 -9.59 6.61 13.72
CA GLY A 63 -9.35 7.04 15.09
C GLY A 63 -8.20 6.33 15.79
N GLY A 64 -7.89 6.81 16.98
CA GLY A 64 -6.99 6.15 17.94
C GLY A 64 -5.49 6.41 17.79
N GLY A 65 -5.03 7.17 16.80
CA GLY A 65 -3.61 7.41 16.60
C GLY A 65 -3.29 8.81 16.07
N PRO A 66 -2.00 9.13 15.95
CA PRO A 66 -1.54 10.44 15.50
C PRO A 66 -1.64 10.64 13.97
N GLU A 67 -1.95 9.61 13.20
CA GLU A 67 -1.91 9.62 11.72
C GLU A 67 -3.22 10.09 11.05
N GLY A 68 -4.01 10.93 11.74
CA GLY A 68 -5.35 11.33 11.30
C GLY A 68 -5.45 12.01 9.92
N ASN A 69 -4.35 12.56 9.41
CA ASN A 69 -4.30 13.28 8.13
C ASN A 69 -3.54 12.50 7.04
N THR A 70 -3.31 11.21 7.24
CA THR A 70 -2.58 10.38 6.27
C THR A 70 -3.42 9.23 5.78
N LEU A 71 -3.14 8.76 4.56
CA LEU A 71 -3.57 7.45 4.10
C LEU A 71 -2.44 6.44 4.33
N MET A 72 -2.81 5.21 4.59
CA MET A 72 -1.88 4.10 4.67
C MET A 72 -1.97 3.28 3.39
N VAL A 73 -0.84 3.15 2.69
CA VAL A 73 -0.72 2.26 1.53
C VAL A 73 0.06 1.03 1.96
N ARG A 74 -0.53 -0.14 1.75
CA ARG A 74 0.10 -1.42 2.06
C ARG A 74 0.28 -2.21 0.78
N GLY A 75 1.52 -2.60 0.50
CA GLY A 75 1.86 -3.47 -0.61
C GLY A 75 2.29 -4.84 -0.07
N PHE A 76 1.60 -5.90 -0.48
CA PHE A 76 1.78 -7.26 0.03
C PHE A 76 2.52 -8.14 -0.95
N ALA A 77 3.54 -8.85 -0.46
CA ALA A 77 4.23 -9.91 -1.16
C ALA A 77 4.32 -11.16 -0.26
N LYS A 78 4.43 -12.33 -0.84
CA LYS A 78 4.48 -13.59 -0.07
C LYS A 78 5.69 -13.69 0.87
N ASP A 79 6.81 -13.07 0.49
CA ASP A 79 8.05 -13.06 1.25
C ASP A 79 8.95 -11.88 0.81
N GLY A 80 9.99 -11.62 1.59
CA GLY A 80 10.93 -10.53 1.33
C GLY A 80 11.73 -10.69 0.04
N LYS A 81 12.02 -11.92 -0.40
CA LYS A 81 12.71 -12.20 -1.67
C LYS A 81 11.85 -11.79 -2.86
N SER A 82 10.55 -12.14 -2.82
CA SER A 82 9.59 -11.76 -3.87
C SER A 82 9.41 -10.25 -3.93
N MET A 83 9.33 -9.59 -2.78
CA MET A 83 9.25 -8.13 -2.71
C MET A 83 10.50 -7.45 -3.29
N GLY A 84 11.70 -7.92 -2.93
CA GLY A 84 12.96 -7.40 -3.48
C GLY A 84 13.04 -7.57 -4.99
N ALA A 85 12.73 -8.76 -5.50
CA ALA A 85 12.72 -9.03 -6.94
C ALA A 85 11.73 -8.14 -7.71
N MET A 86 10.57 -7.84 -7.12
CA MET A 86 9.60 -6.90 -7.70
C MET A 86 10.17 -5.49 -7.76
N PHE A 87 10.81 -4.99 -6.71
CA PHE A 87 11.44 -3.67 -6.74
C PHE A 87 12.56 -3.60 -7.80
N ASP A 88 13.39 -4.62 -7.91
CA ASP A 88 14.44 -4.68 -8.94
C ASP A 88 13.86 -4.58 -10.36
N LYS A 89 12.75 -5.29 -10.64
CA LYS A 89 12.03 -5.19 -11.91
C LYS A 89 11.49 -3.78 -12.14
N GLY A 90 10.91 -3.16 -11.11
CA GLY A 90 10.39 -1.81 -11.18
C GLY A 90 11.46 -0.79 -11.56
N TYR A 91 12.62 -0.85 -10.92
CA TYR A 91 13.77 0.00 -11.24
C TYR A 91 14.36 -0.29 -12.62
N ALA A 92 14.28 -1.52 -13.10
CA ALA A 92 14.69 -1.90 -14.44
C ALA A 92 13.71 -1.50 -15.55
N GLY A 93 12.58 -0.86 -15.23
CA GLY A 93 11.61 -0.39 -16.20
C GLY A 93 10.59 -1.44 -16.62
N ALA A 94 10.04 -2.21 -15.66
CA ALA A 94 8.93 -3.12 -15.88
C ALA A 94 7.72 -2.40 -16.51
N SER A 95 6.85 -3.15 -17.20
CA SER A 95 5.67 -2.59 -17.88
C SER A 95 4.73 -1.79 -16.98
N TRP A 96 4.73 -2.07 -15.67
CA TRP A 96 3.93 -1.37 -14.66
C TRP A 96 4.65 -0.16 -14.01
N SER A 97 5.93 0.09 -14.30
CA SER A 97 6.71 1.16 -13.66
C SER A 97 6.13 2.55 -13.89
N GLN A 98 5.55 2.81 -15.06
CA GLN A 98 4.91 4.10 -15.33
C GLN A 98 3.66 4.32 -14.48
N ALA A 99 2.86 3.27 -14.25
CA ALA A 99 1.69 3.34 -13.37
C ALA A 99 2.12 3.62 -11.91
N PHE A 100 3.22 3.05 -11.46
CA PHE A 100 3.80 3.34 -10.15
C PHE A 100 4.23 4.81 -10.02
N VAL A 101 4.93 5.35 -11.01
CA VAL A 101 5.34 6.77 -11.04
C VAL A 101 4.11 7.68 -11.05
N ALA A 102 3.08 7.35 -11.83
CA ALA A 102 1.84 8.12 -11.89
C ALA A 102 1.13 8.16 -10.52
N MET A 103 1.04 7.03 -9.82
CA MET A 103 0.50 6.96 -8.46
C MET A 103 1.31 7.83 -7.50
N GLN A 104 2.65 7.72 -7.52
CA GLN A 104 3.53 8.51 -6.65
C GLN A 104 3.43 10.01 -6.90
N SER A 105 3.17 10.43 -8.12
CA SER A 105 3.05 11.87 -8.47
C SER A 105 1.87 12.57 -7.79
N LEU A 106 0.89 11.81 -7.28
CA LEU A 106 -0.26 12.32 -6.55
C LEU A 106 0.00 12.46 -5.04
N VAL A 107 1.13 11.93 -4.56
CA VAL A 107 1.54 12.03 -3.15
C VAL A 107 2.10 13.42 -2.87
N ASP A 108 1.56 14.10 -1.86
CA ASP A 108 2.06 15.39 -1.40
C ASP A 108 3.32 15.22 -0.53
N SER A 109 3.27 14.28 0.42
CA SER A 109 4.42 13.91 1.25
C SER A 109 4.38 12.46 1.71
N PHE A 110 5.57 11.88 1.90
CA PHE A 110 5.76 10.58 2.56
C PHE A 110 6.09 10.80 4.02
N GLU A 111 5.18 10.41 4.92
CA GLU A 111 5.34 10.62 6.36
C GLU A 111 6.06 9.44 7.03
N ARG A 112 5.89 8.25 6.48
CA ARG A 112 6.52 7.03 6.99
C ARG A 112 6.61 5.99 5.89
N ASP A 113 7.68 5.19 5.93
CA ASP A 113 7.88 4.03 5.06
C ASP A 113 8.55 2.92 5.88
N SER A 114 7.95 1.74 5.88
CA SER A 114 8.46 0.59 6.63
C SER A 114 8.21 -0.71 5.88
N ILE A 115 9.07 -1.70 6.14
CA ILE A 115 8.85 -3.09 5.76
C ILE A 115 8.44 -3.82 7.03
N GLU A 116 7.37 -4.59 6.95
CA GLU A 116 6.75 -5.29 8.07
C GLU A 116 6.50 -6.75 7.70
N GLU A 117 6.65 -7.63 8.68
CA GLU A 117 6.19 -9.02 8.59
C GLU A 117 4.88 -9.11 9.38
N CYS A 118 3.84 -9.65 8.73
CA CYS A 118 2.49 -9.66 9.28
C CYS A 118 1.95 -11.06 9.46
N GLU A 119 1.21 -11.26 10.53
CA GLU A 119 0.40 -12.46 10.77
C GLU A 119 -1.06 -12.08 11.03
N ILE A 120 -1.99 -12.96 10.66
CA ILE A 120 -3.40 -12.79 10.94
C ILE A 120 -3.69 -13.35 12.32
N LEU A 121 -4.08 -12.47 13.26
CA LEU A 121 -4.48 -12.86 14.61
C LEU A 121 -5.96 -13.21 14.71
N TYR A 122 -6.80 -12.60 13.88
CA TYR A 122 -8.25 -12.79 13.91
C TYR A 122 -8.88 -12.41 12.57
N THR A 123 -9.83 -13.21 12.11
CA THR A 123 -10.74 -12.89 11.00
C THR A 123 -12.19 -13.02 11.50
N ALA A 124 -13.01 -12.02 11.20
CA ALA A 124 -14.46 -12.15 11.41
C ALA A 124 -15.02 -13.15 10.36
N GLU A 125 -15.83 -14.10 10.81
CA GLU A 125 -16.61 -15.00 9.96
C GLU A 125 -17.76 -14.24 9.28
#